data_c0e3c4efe9118b25586a3c41adc24b52
#
_entry.id   c0e3c4efe9118b25586a3c41adc24b52
#
_cell.length_a   1.000
_cell.length_b   1.000
_cell.length_c   1.000
_cell.angle_alpha   90.00
_cell.angle_beta   90.00
_cell.angle_gamma   90.00
#
_symmetry.space_group_name_H-M   'P 1'
#
loop_
_entity.id
_entity.type
_entity.pdbx_description
1 polymer ?
#
loop_
_entity_poly.entity_id
_entity_poly.type
_entity_poly.pdbx_seq_one_letter_code
_entity_poly.pdbx_strand_id
1 'polypeptide(L)'
;MANEAVDAPVENVEHLQRSSRDVTTLPSVLSKWLSTVMPGGITPEITVESGVDSNGMSSETIMLTGRWEEDGEPKEQKWVARVAPTADDVPVFSSYRLDHQFEVMRQVGELTDVPVPNVRWMDTTGEVLGTPFFLMDRVDGQVPPDVMPYTFGGNWFADAPLERQRELQDSTVEVLAKLHAIPDAAERFGFLSEIDPPGDTPLRRHFGWLKDWYEYAVPDIGRSPLVERALAWLEENFPEDVAASDSVLIWGDSRIGNVLYDNFRPSAVLDWEMATIGPRELDVSWIIFAHMVFQELAGMAGLPGLPDVMREEDVRATYRELTGAELGDLRWFYIYSGVIWCCVFMRTGARRVHFGETEKPDDVETMFYHAPLLRRLIEES
;
A
#
# COMPACT_ATOMS: atom_id res chain seq x y z
N MET A 1 13.89 35.05 25.84
CA MET A 1 14.35 33.70 25.57
C MET A 1 13.69 33.30 24.27
N ALA A 2 14.48 33.27 23.21
CA ALA A 2 14.02 33.02 21.85
C ALA A 2 13.62 31.55 21.72
N ASN A 3 12.45 31.32 21.11
CA ASN A 3 11.93 30.04 20.74
C ASN A 3 12.76 29.54 19.54
N GLU A 4 13.66 28.61 19.75
CA GLU A 4 14.25 27.85 18.64
C GLU A 4 13.17 26.94 18.07
N ALA A 5 12.59 27.37 16.96
CA ALA A 5 11.83 26.49 16.10
C ALA A 5 12.78 25.38 15.63
N VAL A 6 12.47 24.15 15.96
CA VAL A 6 13.13 22.97 15.40
C VAL A 6 12.75 22.95 13.93
N ASP A 7 13.66 23.44 13.07
CA ASP A 7 13.62 23.20 11.63
C ASP A 7 13.76 21.67 11.43
N ALA A 8 12.64 21.00 11.26
CA ALA A 8 12.67 19.66 10.71
C ALA A 8 13.20 19.78 9.26
N PRO A 9 14.27 19.08 8.89
CA PRO A 9 14.77 19.17 7.54
C PRO A 9 13.70 18.64 6.58
N VAL A 10 13.16 19.54 5.76
CA VAL A 10 12.44 19.18 4.53
C VAL A 10 13.54 18.67 3.58
N GLU A 11 14.00 17.44 3.81
CA GLU A 11 14.93 16.78 2.91
C GLU A 11 14.21 16.55 1.59
N ASN A 12 14.91 16.84 0.50
CA ASN A 12 14.53 16.60 -0.89
C ASN A 12 14.12 15.13 -1.08
N VAL A 13 12.85 14.84 -0.92
CA VAL A 13 12.27 13.50 -1.11
C VAL A 13 12.25 13.13 -2.61
N GLU A 14 12.48 14.12 -3.48
CA GLU A 14 12.42 14.00 -4.95
C GLU A 14 13.49 13.09 -5.58
N HIS A 15 14.50 12.62 -4.82
CA HIS A 15 15.65 11.88 -5.37
C HIS A 15 16.07 10.64 -4.57
N LEU A 16 15.18 10.04 -3.78
CA LEU A 16 15.51 8.81 -3.06
C LEU A 16 15.77 7.66 -4.04
N GLN A 17 16.97 7.07 -3.98
CA GLN A 17 17.29 5.92 -4.80
C GLN A 17 16.52 4.69 -4.31
N ARG A 18 15.77 4.05 -5.20
CA ARG A 18 14.91 2.89 -4.88
C ARG A 18 15.28 1.64 -5.66
N SER A 19 16.06 1.77 -6.72
CA SER A 19 16.48 0.68 -7.59
C SER A 19 17.86 0.98 -8.17
N SER A 20 18.63 -0.06 -8.40
CA SER A 20 19.91 -0.03 -9.13
C SER A 20 19.76 -0.29 -10.63
N ARG A 21 18.52 -0.41 -11.14
CA ARG A 21 18.20 -0.77 -12.54
C ARG A 21 18.61 0.31 -13.53
N ASP A 22 19.25 -0.11 -14.63
CA ASP A 22 19.53 0.76 -15.77
C ASP A 22 18.29 0.98 -16.63
N VAL A 23 17.65 2.16 -16.47
CA VAL A 23 16.45 2.54 -17.18
C VAL A 23 16.65 2.76 -18.68
N THR A 24 17.89 2.96 -19.14
CA THR A 24 18.19 3.25 -20.56
C THR A 24 17.97 2.06 -21.49
N THR A 25 18.05 0.85 -20.96
CA THR A 25 17.85 -0.40 -21.71
C THR A 25 16.38 -0.84 -21.77
N LEU A 26 15.52 -0.33 -20.88
CA LEU A 26 14.14 -0.74 -20.73
C LEU A 26 13.30 -0.66 -22.02
N PRO A 27 13.36 0.43 -22.82
CA PRO A 27 12.56 0.53 -24.05
C PRO A 27 12.77 -0.64 -25.01
N SER A 28 14.03 -0.99 -25.27
CA SER A 28 14.36 -2.05 -26.22
C SER A 28 14.03 -3.44 -25.69
N VAL A 29 14.28 -3.67 -24.41
CA VAL A 29 14.00 -4.96 -23.76
C VAL A 29 12.49 -5.23 -23.70
N LEU A 30 11.71 -4.23 -23.26
CA LEU A 30 10.26 -4.33 -23.18
C LEU A 30 9.60 -4.43 -24.56
N SER A 31 10.06 -3.68 -25.55
CA SER A 31 9.56 -3.80 -26.95
C SER A 31 9.73 -5.22 -27.49
N LYS A 32 10.92 -5.82 -27.28
CA LYS A 32 11.20 -7.20 -27.69
C LYS A 32 10.32 -8.19 -26.95
N TRP A 33 10.17 -8.06 -25.63
CA TRP A 33 9.31 -8.96 -24.86
C TRP A 33 7.84 -8.82 -25.25
N LEU A 34 7.33 -7.59 -25.40
CA LEU A 34 5.96 -7.34 -25.84
C LEU A 34 5.65 -7.99 -27.18
N SER A 35 6.61 -8.06 -28.11
CA SER A 35 6.42 -8.77 -29.37
C SER A 35 6.15 -10.27 -29.22
N THR A 36 6.46 -10.84 -28.06
CA THR A 36 6.20 -12.27 -27.77
C THR A 36 4.84 -12.52 -27.09
N VAL A 37 4.27 -11.48 -26.44
CA VAL A 37 3.04 -11.62 -25.66
C VAL A 37 1.85 -10.83 -26.25
N MET A 38 2.09 -9.82 -27.08
CA MET A 38 1.03 -9.10 -27.75
C MET A 38 0.43 -9.93 -28.90
N PRO A 39 -0.89 -9.86 -29.10
CA PRO A 39 -1.55 -10.52 -30.22
C PRO A 39 -0.89 -10.15 -31.57
N GLY A 40 -0.77 -11.13 -32.48
CA GLY A 40 -0.20 -10.91 -33.81
C GLY A 40 1.31 -10.67 -33.85
N GLY A 41 2.04 -10.79 -32.75
CA GLY A 41 3.49 -10.54 -32.71
C GLY A 41 3.87 -9.08 -32.93
N ILE A 42 2.99 -8.16 -32.55
CA ILE A 42 3.19 -6.71 -32.66
C ILE A 42 4.42 -6.29 -31.85
N THR A 43 5.32 -5.52 -32.44
CA THR A 43 6.50 -4.95 -31.80
C THR A 43 6.27 -3.45 -31.58
N PRO A 44 5.82 -3.03 -30.38
CA PRO A 44 5.57 -1.62 -30.12
C PRO A 44 6.88 -0.84 -29.95
N GLU A 45 6.91 0.39 -30.36
CA GLU A 45 7.92 1.36 -29.92
C GLU A 45 7.59 1.79 -28.49
N ILE A 46 8.52 1.56 -27.56
CA ILE A 46 8.34 1.87 -26.13
C ILE A 46 9.09 3.14 -25.76
N THR A 47 8.39 4.02 -25.07
CA THR A 47 8.97 5.20 -24.39
C THR A 47 8.75 5.05 -22.89
N VAL A 48 9.82 5.20 -22.10
CA VAL A 48 9.75 5.31 -20.64
C VAL A 48 9.62 6.77 -20.29
N GLU A 49 8.62 7.12 -19.48
CA GLU A 49 8.44 8.50 -19.01
C GLU A 49 9.49 8.81 -17.95
N SER A 50 10.36 9.80 -18.21
CA SER A 50 11.34 10.29 -17.24
C SER A 50 10.70 11.23 -16.23
N GLY A 51 11.09 11.15 -14.96
CA GLY A 51 10.68 12.09 -13.91
C GLY A 51 9.32 11.79 -13.27
N VAL A 52 8.76 10.61 -13.51
CA VAL A 52 7.66 10.11 -12.67
C VAL A 52 8.31 9.47 -11.46
N ASP A 53 8.26 10.19 -10.33
CA ASP A 53 8.65 9.64 -9.05
C ASP A 53 7.83 8.37 -8.83
N SER A 54 8.53 7.25 -8.72
CA SER A 54 7.89 6.00 -8.36
C SER A 54 7.41 6.14 -6.91
N ASN A 55 6.15 6.53 -6.71
CA ASN A 55 5.57 6.72 -5.37
C ASN A 55 5.44 5.41 -4.58
N GLY A 56 5.76 4.26 -5.18
CA GLY A 56 5.79 2.97 -4.50
C GLY A 56 6.98 2.86 -3.55
N MET A 57 6.74 2.65 -2.25
CA MET A 57 7.82 2.43 -1.28
C MET A 57 8.44 1.03 -1.38
N SER A 58 7.75 0.05 -1.93
CA SER A 58 8.14 -1.36 -1.92
C SER A 58 8.64 -1.87 -3.28
N SER A 59 7.84 -1.75 -4.34
CA SER A 59 8.17 -2.19 -5.70
C SER A 59 8.37 -1.00 -6.63
N GLU A 60 9.16 -1.22 -7.70
CA GLU A 60 9.42 -0.19 -8.70
C GLU A 60 8.20 -0.02 -9.61
N THR A 61 7.81 1.23 -9.86
CA THR A 61 6.71 1.60 -10.75
C THR A 61 7.28 2.37 -11.93
N ILE A 62 7.10 1.86 -13.16
CA ILE A 62 7.63 2.45 -14.38
C ILE A 62 6.47 2.82 -15.30
N MET A 63 6.38 4.10 -15.67
CA MET A 63 5.38 4.60 -16.61
C MET A 63 5.87 4.42 -18.05
N LEU A 64 5.04 3.83 -18.90
CA LEU A 64 5.38 3.45 -20.27
C LEU A 64 4.33 3.98 -21.25
N THR A 65 4.78 4.39 -22.44
CA THR A 65 3.92 4.58 -23.60
C THR A 65 4.40 3.69 -24.73
N GLY A 66 3.49 2.84 -25.24
CA GLY A 66 3.71 2.00 -26.41
C GLY A 66 3.00 2.55 -27.62
N ARG A 67 3.68 2.58 -28.78
CA ARG A 67 3.13 2.98 -30.07
C ARG A 67 3.37 1.88 -31.10
N TRP A 68 2.34 1.56 -31.88
CA TRP A 68 2.43 0.58 -32.96
C TRP A 68 1.42 0.87 -34.05
N GLU A 69 1.51 0.15 -35.15
CA GLU A 69 0.51 0.14 -36.22
C GLU A 69 -0.28 -1.17 -36.16
N GLU A 70 -1.60 -1.11 -36.20
CA GLU A 70 -2.49 -2.27 -36.24
C GLU A 70 -3.58 -2.01 -37.28
N ASP A 71 -3.72 -2.93 -38.24
CA ASP A 71 -4.63 -2.81 -39.36
C ASP A 71 -4.49 -1.53 -40.19
N GLY A 72 -3.25 -0.97 -40.27
CA GLY A 72 -2.94 0.28 -40.97
C GLY A 72 -3.29 1.55 -40.20
N GLU A 73 -3.69 1.42 -38.93
CA GLU A 73 -4.02 2.53 -38.06
C GLU A 73 -2.97 2.66 -36.94
N PRO A 74 -2.52 3.89 -36.62
CA PRO A 74 -1.61 4.11 -35.50
C PRO A 74 -2.35 3.89 -34.18
N LYS A 75 -1.75 3.14 -33.28
CA LYS A 75 -2.22 2.88 -31.92
C LYS A 75 -1.22 3.42 -30.92
N GLU A 76 -1.74 3.96 -29.83
CA GLU A 76 -0.98 4.37 -28.65
C GLU A 76 -1.67 3.85 -27.41
N GLN A 77 -0.89 3.28 -26.49
CA GLN A 77 -1.39 2.81 -25.19
C GLN A 77 -0.39 3.18 -24.10
N LYS A 78 -0.91 3.64 -22.97
CA LYS A 78 -0.13 3.93 -21.79
C LYS A 78 -0.26 2.78 -20.80
N TRP A 79 0.88 2.34 -20.27
CA TRP A 79 0.95 1.26 -19.29
C TRP A 79 1.77 1.69 -18.06
N VAL A 80 1.58 0.93 -17.02
CA VAL A 80 2.40 0.95 -15.81
C VAL A 80 3.02 -0.44 -15.64
N ALA A 81 4.34 -0.50 -15.49
CA ALA A 81 5.02 -1.71 -15.06
C ALA A 81 5.21 -1.69 -13.55
N ARG A 82 4.79 -2.76 -12.87
CA ARG A 82 5.15 -3.06 -11.49
C ARG A 82 6.26 -4.10 -11.53
N VAL A 83 7.42 -3.75 -10.98
CA VAL A 83 8.64 -4.57 -11.06
C VAL A 83 9.12 -4.89 -9.66
N ALA A 84 9.38 -6.18 -9.38
CA ALA A 84 9.93 -6.59 -8.10
C ALA A 84 11.34 -6.02 -7.91
N PRO A 85 11.70 -5.55 -6.69
CA PRO A 85 13.05 -5.12 -6.40
C PRO A 85 14.04 -6.31 -6.49
N THR A 86 15.30 -6.02 -6.71
CA THR A 86 16.36 -7.02 -6.55
C THR A 86 16.66 -7.23 -5.06
N ALA A 87 17.30 -8.35 -4.71
CA ALA A 87 17.70 -8.59 -3.33
C ALA A 87 18.69 -7.52 -2.83
N ASP A 88 19.51 -6.96 -3.74
CA ASP A 88 20.51 -5.94 -3.43
C ASP A 88 19.91 -4.55 -3.15
N ASP A 89 18.66 -4.32 -3.53
CA ASP A 89 17.96 -3.04 -3.32
C ASP A 89 17.27 -2.93 -1.93
N VAL A 90 17.58 -3.81 -1.00
CA VAL A 90 16.99 -3.85 0.36
C VAL A 90 15.46 -3.86 0.32
N PRO A 91 14.85 -4.97 -0.12
CA PRO A 91 13.41 -5.06 -0.32
C PRO A 91 12.63 -4.80 0.97
N VAL A 92 11.44 -4.19 0.87
CA VAL A 92 10.56 -3.93 2.03
C VAL A 92 10.00 -5.24 2.57
N PHE A 93 9.53 -6.11 1.69
CA PHE A 93 9.03 -7.43 2.05
C PHE A 93 10.10 -8.51 1.81
N SER A 94 10.01 -9.61 2.57
CA SER A 94 10.88 -10.78 2.38
C SER A 94 10.58 -11.55 1.09
N SER A 95 9.37 -11.39 0.55
CA SER A 95 8.91 -12.02 -0.68
C SER A 95 8.00 -11.07 -1.46
N TYR A 96 8.16 -11.03 -2.77
CA TYR A 96 7.31 -10.25 -3.69
C TYR A 96 6.55 -11.21 -4.60
N ARG A 97 5.26 -11.36 -4.34
CA ARG A 97 4.35 -12.20 -5.12
C ARG A 97 3.56 -11.32 -6.10
N LEU A 98 4.26 -10.80 -7.13
CA LEU A 98 3.59 -10.02 -8.18
C LEU A 98 2.56 -10.86 -8.96
N ASP A 99 2.74 -12.16 -9.01
CA ASP A 99 1.75 -13.12 -9.54
C ASP A 99 0.44 -13.08 -8.72
N HIS A 100 0.52 -12.99 -7.41
CA HIS A 100 -0.65 -12.81 -6.54
C HIS A 100 -1.33 -11.46 -6.79
N GLN A 101 -0.56 -10.37 -6.86
CA GLN A 101 -1.12 -9.04 -7.15
C GLN A 101 -1.85 -9.03 -8.50
N PHE A 102 -1.20 -9.57 -9.54
CA PHE A 102 -1.79 -9.69 -10.87
C PHE A 102 -3.11 -10.46 -10.84
N GLU A 103 -3.12 -11.61 -10.19
CA GLU A 103 -4.30 -12.48 -10.14
C GLU A 103 -5.44 -11.88 -9.30
N VAL A 104 -5.13 -11.23 -8.16
CA VAL A 104 -6.13 -10.50 -7.36
C VAL A 104 -6.76 -9.39 -8.19
N MET A 105 -5.96 -8.53 -8.82
CA MET A 105 -6.48 -7.42 -9.63
C MET A 105 -7.35 -7.93 -10.79
N ARG A 106 -6.93 -9.00 -11.47
CA ARG A 106 -7.69 -9.63 -12.54
C ARG A 106 -9.06 -10.12 -12.04
N GLN A 107 -9.07 -10.89 -10.94
CA GLN A 107 -10.31 -11.44 -10.39
C GLN A 107 -11.23 -10.34 -9.82
N VAL A 108 -10.71 -9.35 -9.10
CA VAL A 108 -11.50 -8.22 -8.60
C VAL A 108 -12.19 -7.48 -9.75
N GLY A 109 -11.46 -7.20 -10.84
CA GLY A 109 -12.03 -6.55 -12.03
C GLY A 109 -13.08 -7.40 -12.76
N GLU A 110 -13.01 -8.73 -12.66
CA GLU A 110 -14.02 -9.64 -13.25
C GLU A 110 -15.24 -9.85 -12.35
N LEU A 111 -15.06 -9.82 -11.02
CA LEU A 111 -16.10 -10.18 -10.04
C LEU A 111 -16.88 -8.98 -9.50
N THR A 112 -16.34 -7.78 -9.63
CA THR A 112 -16.90 -6.57 -9.02
C THR A 112 -16.87 -5.38 -9.98
N ASP A 113 -17.52 -4.29 -9.60
CA ASP A 113 -17.38 -2.97 -10.23
C ASP A 113 -16.36 -2.07 -9.53
N VAL A 114 -15.53 -2.62 -8.64
CA VAL A 114 -14.39 -1.90 -8.06
C VAL A 114 -13.42 -1.50 -9.19
N PRO A 115 -13.11 -0.21 -9.33
CA PRO A 115 -12.19 0.20 -10.38
C PRO A 115 -10.77 -0.28 -10.05
N VAL A 116 -10.26 -1.21 -10.83
CA VAL A 116 -8.87 -1.66 -10.79
C VAL A 116 -8.25 -1.50 -12.17
N PRO A 117 -6.97 -1.15 -12.30
CA PRO A 117 -6.31 -1.14 -13.59
C PRO A 117 -6.37 -2.52 -14.25
N ASN A 118 -6.67 -2.56 -15.56
CA ASN A 118 -6.63 -3.84 -16.27
C ASN A 118 -5.20 -4.36 -16.32
N VAL A 119 -4.94 -5.50 -15.72
CA VAL A 119 -3.66 -6.19 -15.85
C VAL A 119 -3.56 -6.83 -17.25
N ARG A 120 -2.40 -6.75 -17.89
CA ARG A 120 -2.21 -7.12 -19.29
C ARG A 120 -1.34 -8.35 -19.47
N TRP A 121 -0.09 -8.25 -19.13
CA TRP A 121 0.91 -9.31 -19.33
C TRP A 121 1.87 -9.34 -18.14
N MET A 122 2.43 -10.51 -17.90
CA MET A 122 3.32 -10.75 -16.78
C MET A 122 4.51 -11.60 -17.20
N ASP A 123 5.69 -11.28 -16.70
CA ASP A 123 6.85 -12.14 -16.66
C ASP A 123 7.12 -12.59 -15.22
N THR A 124 6.91 -13.87 -14.94
CA THR A 124 7.19 -14.49 -13.64
C THR A 124 8.61 -15.02 -13.53
N THR A 125 9.34 -15.11 -14.65
CA THR A 125 10.65 -15.77 -14.71
C THR A 125 11.77 -14.86 -14.27
N GLY A 126 11.60 -13.55 -14.41
CA GLY A 126 12.65 -12.57 -14.23
C GLY A 126 13.70 -12.55 -15.35
N GLU A 127 13.51 -13.30 -16.44
CA GLU A 127 14.48 -13.35 -17.55
C GLU A 127 14.53 -12.04 -18.34
N VAL A 128 13.44 -11.27 -18.33
CA VAL A 128 13.31 -10.04 -19.13
C VAL A 128 13.96 -8.84 -18.44
N LEU A 129 13.64 -8.60 -17.18
CA LEU A 129 14.11 -7.43 -16.41
C LEU A 129 15.02 -7.78 -15.23
N GLY A 130 15.44 -9.05 -15.11
CA GLY A 130 16.22 -9.55 -13.97
C GLY A 130 15.38 -9.91 -12.73
N THR A 131 14.15 -9.46 -12.68
CA THR A 131 13.16 -9.76 -11.64
C THR A 131 11.76 -9.87 -12.26
N PRO A 132 10.81 -10.58 -11.64
CA PRO A 132 9.43 -10.62 -12.09
C PRO A 132 8.80 -9.23 -12.22
N PHE A 133 7.90 -9.08 -13.20
CA PHE A 133 7.11 -7.86 -13.38
C PHE A 133 5.80 -8.14 -14.09
N PHE A 134 4.86 -7.19 -13.99
CA PHE A 134 3.67 -7.20 -14.83
C PHE A 134 3.35 -5.80 -15.36
N LEU A 135 2.60 -5.76 -16.46
CA LEU A 135 2.06 -4.54 -17.04
C LEU A 135 0.56 -4.45 -16.77
N MET A 136 0.12 -3.25 -16.46
CA MET A 136 -1.29 -2.89 -16.35
C MET A 136 -1.58 -1.60 -17.13
N ASP A 137 -2.85 -1.37 -17.48
CA ASP A 137 -3.26 -0.11 -18.07
C ASP A 137 -3.02 1.04 -17.10
N ARG A 138 -2.52 2.17 -17.62
CA ARG A 138 -2.47 3.40 -16.84
C ARG A 138 -3.86 3.99 -16.75
N VAL A 139 -4.24 4.34 -15.53
CA VAL A 139 -5.45 5.10 -15.22
C VAL A 139 -5.05 6.49 -14.79
N ASP A 140 -5.76 7.50 -15.28
CA ASP A 140 -5.57 8.89 -14.86
C ASP A 140 -6.45 9.20 -13.62
N GLY A 141 -5.96 10.06 -12.74
CA GLY A 141 -6.63 10.46 -11.52
C GLY A 141 -5.71 11.22 -10.58
N GLN A 142 -6.25 11.69 -9.47
CA GLN A 142 -5.51 12.40 -8.44
C GLN A 142 -5.43 11.54 -7.18
N VAL A 143 -4.27 11.55 -6.52
CA VAL A 143 -4.06 10.88 -5.23
C VAL A 143 -3.97 11.94 -4.13
N PRO A 144 -4.63 11.77 -2.97
CA PRO A 144 -4.31 12.61 -1.81
C PRO A 144 -2.84 12.42 -1.41
N PRO A 145 -2.05 13.50 -1.27
CA PRO A 145 -0.61 13.38 -1.06
C PRO A 145 -0.25 12.73 0.28
N ASP A 146 0.79 11.89 0.28
CA ASP A 146 1.29 11.18 1.47
C ASP A 146 2.62 11.73 1.98
N VAL A 147 3.48 12.25 1.10
CA VAL A 147 4.84 12.70 1.46
C VAL A 147 4.80 13.97 2.32
N MET A 148 4.05 14.99 1.88
CA MET A 148 3.50 16.01 2.75
C MET A 148 2.04 15.59 2.96
N PRO A 149 1.71 14.93 4.08
CA PRO A 149 0.41 14.31 4.23
C PRO A 149 -0.74 15.25 3.91
N TYR A 150 -1.78 14.74 3.27
CA TYR A 150 -2.93 15.56 2.87
C TYR A 150 -3.53 16.36 4.03
N THR A 151 -3.36 15.90 5.26
CA THR A 151 -3.79 16.61 6.48
C THR A 151 -3.02 17.90 6.76
N PHE A 152 -1.90 18.15 6.04
CA PHE A 152 -1.13 19.39 6.21
C PHE A 152 -1.76 20.60 5.48
N GLY A 153 -2.78 20.37 4.65
CA GLY A 153 -3.43 21.43 3.86
C GLY A 153 -2.69 21.77 2.58
N GLY A 154 -3.20 22.77 1.84
CA GLY A 154 -2.57 23.24 0.60
C GLY A 154 -2.59 22.22 -0.54
N ASN A 155 -3.58 21.33 -0.56
CA ASN A 155 -3.77 20.33 -1.61
C ASN A 155 -5.26 20.19 -1.97
N TRP A 156 -5.52 19.60 -3.15
CA TRP A 156 -6.86 19.53 -3.72
C TRP A 156 -7.90 18.85 -2.81
N PHE A 157 -7.47 17.89 -1.96
CA PHE A 157 -8.36 17.19 -1.05
C PHE A 157 -8.64 18.01 0.22
N ALA A 158 -7.59 18.51 0.89
CA ALA A 158 -7.72 19.29 2.11
C ALA A 158 -8.45 20.63 1.91
N ASP A 159 -8.25 21.24 0.73
CA ASP A 159 -8.84 22.55 0.41
C ASP A 159 -10.28 22.43 -0.11
N ALA A 160 -10.78 21.21 -0.30
CA ALA A 160 -12.15 20.95 -0.73
C ALA A 160 -13.17 21.20 0.41
N PRO A 161 -14.43 21.52 0.09
CA PRO A 161 -15.50 21.53 1.07
C PRO A 161 -15.65 20.19 1.80
N LEU A 162 -16.01 20.20 3.09
CA LEU A 162 -16.16 19.00 3.91
C LEU A 162 -17.10 17.96 3.27
N GLU A 163 -18.17 18.39 2.61
CA GLU A 163 -19.08 17.51 1.88
C GLU A 163 -18.34 16.68 0.82
N ARG A 164 -17.41 17.29 0.08
CA ARG A 164 -16.61 16.61 -0.94
C ARG A 164 -15.54 15.71 -0.32
N GLN A 165 -14.95 16.11 0.79
CA GLN A 165 -14.02 15.27 1.54
C GLN A 165 -14.73 14.01 2.06
N ARG A 166 -15.96 14.14 2.55
CA ARG A 166 -16.78 12.99 2.99
C ARG A 166 -17.26 12.13 1.83
N GLU A 167 -17.56 12.72 0.67
CA GLU A 167 -17.88 11.93 -0.52
C GLU A 167 -16.71 11.01 -0.92
N LEU A 168 -15.47 11.52 -0.85
CA LEU A 168 -14.29 10.69 -1.08
C LEU A 168 -14.16 9.59 -0.04
N GLN A 169 -14.31 9.91 1.25
CA GLN A 169 -14.32 8.94 2.34
C GLN A 169 -15.34 7.83 2.09
N ASP A 170 -16.60 8.19 1.89
CA ASP A 170 -17.70 7.24 1.79
C ASP A 170 -17.59 6.37 0.53
N SER A 171 -17.15 6.95 -0.59
CA SER A 171 -16.89 6.19 -1.82
C SER A 171 -15.68 5.24 -1.70
N THR A 172 -14.71 5.55 -0.84
CA THR A 172 -13.60 4.63 -0.56
C THR A 172 -14.06 3.50 0.37
N VAL A 173 -14.89 3.79 1.36
CA VAL A 173 -15.54 2.74 2.19
C VAL A 173 -16.43 1.83 1.35
N GLU A 174 -17.10 2.36 0.31
CA GLU A 174 -17.87 1.57 -0.65
C GLU A 174 -16.97 0.55 -1.40
N VAL A 175 -15.73 0.92 -1.73
CA VAL A 175 -14.76 -0.04 -2.29
C VAL A 175 -14.55 -1.22 -1.35
N LEU A 176 -14.30 -0.96 -0.06
CA LEU A 176 -14.13 -2.04 0.93
C LEU A 176 -15.38 -2.92 1.03
N ALA A 177 -16.57 -2.31 1.08
CA ALA A 177 -17.83 -3.03 1.12
C ALA A 177 -18.00 -3.98 -0.09
N LYS A 178 -17.63 -3.54 -1.30
CA LYS A 178 -17.69 -4.34 -2.52
C LYS A 178 -16.68 -5.48 -2.53
N LEU A 179 -15.46 -5.25 -2.08
CA LEU A 179 -14.44 -6.29 -1.95
C LEU A 179 -14.87 -7.37 -0.94
N HIS A 180 -15.35 -6.94 0.21
CA HIS A 180 -15.80 -7.84 1.27
C HIS A 180 -17.10 -8.58 0.95
N ALA A 181 -17.82 -8.16 -0.09
CA ALA A 181 -19.02 -8.85 -0.58
C ALA A 181 -18.71 -9.94 -1.63
N ILE A 182 -17.45 -10.12 -2.06
CA ILE A 182 -17.08 -11.16 -3.01
C ILE A 182 -17.38 -12.54 -2.37
N PRO A 183 -18.24 -13.36 -3.00
CA PRO A 183 -18.59 -14.66 -2.44
C PRO A 183 -17.43 -15.64 -2.52
N ASP A 184 -17.35 -16.56 -1.56
CA ASP A 184 -16.37 -17.65 -1.51
C ASP A 184 -14.90 -17.13 -1.57
N ALA A 185 -14.64 -15.95 -0.99
CA ALA A 185 -13.34 -15.28 -1.07
C ALA A 185 -12.18 -16.17 -0.59
N ALA A 186 -12.37 -16.91 0.50
CA ALA A 186 -11.35 -17.82 1.04
C ALA A 186 -10.97 -18.95 0.06
N GLU A 187 -11.92 -19.44 -0.75
CA GLU A 187 -11.65 -20.46 -1.78
C GLU A 187 -10.99 -19.81 -3.01
N ARG A 188 -11.56 -18.70 -3.51
CA ARG A 188 -11.10 -18.03 -4.74
C ARG A 188 -9.70 -17.47 -4.62
N PHE A 189 -9.40 -16.84 -3.49
CA PHE A 189 -8.14 -16.16 -3.21
C PHE A 189 -7.25 -16.97 -2.24
N GLY A 190 -7.49 -18.26 -2.06
CA GLY A 190 -6.72 -19.13 -1.17
C GLY A 190 -5.21 -19.15 -1.45
N PHE A 191 -4.80 -18.85 -2.70
CA PHE A 191 -3.40 -18.71 -3.08
C PHE A 191 -2.67 -17.59 -2.33
N LEU A 192 -3.38 -16.57 -1.82
CA LEU A 192 -2.78 -15.48 -1.03
C LEU A 192 -2.17 -15.97 0.27
N SER A 193 -2.71 -17.05 0.84
CA SER A 193 -2.21 -17.64 2.09
C SER A 193 -1.03 -18.60 1.90
N GLU A 194 -0.54 -18.82 0.68
CA GLU A 194 0.59 -19.73 0.42
C GLU A 194 1.91 -19.29 1.07
N ILE A 195 2.07 -17.98 1.29
CA ILE A 195 3.27 -17.40 1.90
C ILE A 195 3.14 -17.20 3.40
N ASP A 196 1.94 -17.38 3.96
CA ASP A 196 1.72 -17.19 5.38
C ASP A 196 2.26 -18.38 6.19
N PRO A 197 2.78 -18.14 7.41
CA PRO A 197 3.12 -19.21 8.32
C PRO A 197 1.87 -20.00 8.76
N PRO A 198 2.05 -21.22 9.30
CA PRO A 198 0.93 -22.02 9.80
C PRO A 198 0.12 -21.32 10.89
N GLY A 199 -1.21 -21.51 10.87
CA GLY A 199 -2.12 -20.99 11.89
C GLY A 199 -3.53 -21.53 11.70
N ASP A 200 -4.30 -21.59 12.78
CA ASP A 200 -5.63 -22.19 12.81
C ASP A 200 -6.68 -21.31 12.10
N THR A 201 -6.44 -20.00 12.04
CA THR A 201 -7.32 -19.04 11.34
C THR A 201 -6.51 -18.16 10.39
N PRO A 202 -7.13 -17.54 9.37
CA PRO A 202 -6.45 -16.57 8.50
C PRO A 202 -5.78 -15.45 9.28
N LEU A 203 -6.44 -14.89 10.29
CA LEU A 203 -5.86 -13.82 11.10
C LEU A 203 -4.63 -14.31 11.90
N ARG A 204 -4.63 -15.55 12.43
CA ARG A 204 -3.45 -16.12 13.11
C ARG A 204 -2.27 -16.27 12.15
N ARG A 205 -2.51 -16.76 10.94
CA ARG A 205 -1.47 -16.85 9.91
C ARG A 205 -0.91 -15.49 9.56
N HIS A 206 -1.78 -14.51 9.34
CA HIS A 206 -1.37 -13.15 8.98
C HIS A 206 -0.64 -12.45 10.13
N PHE A 207 -1.02 -12.68 11.37
CA PHE A 207 -0.25 -12.22 12.55
C PHE A 207 1.12 -12.92 12.65
N GLY A 208 1.21 -14.20 12.31
CA GLY A 208 2.49 -14.91 12.19
C GLY A 208 3.38 -14.27 11.14
N TRP A 209 2.83 -13.95 9.95
CA TRP A 209 3.54 -13.24 8.88
C TRP A 209 4.09 -11.87 9.35
N LEU A 210 3.34 -11.12 10.14
CA LEU A 210 3.84 -9.85 10.71
C LEU A 210 5.04 -10.07 11.64
N LYS A 211 5.02 -11.12 12.48
CA LYS A 211 6.15 -11.47 13.33
C LYS A 211 7.38 -11.83 12.53
N ASP A 212 7.22 -12.63 11.48
CA ASP A 212 8.31 -13.00 10.58
C ASP A 212 8.86 -11.78 9.82
N TRP A 213 7.99 -10.84 9.42
CA TRP A 213 8.43 -9.61 8.79
C TRP A 213 9.25 -8.71 9.72
N TYR A 214 8.85 -8.60 10.99
CA TYR A 214 9.66 -7.90 11.98
C TYR A 214 11.05 -8.56 12.15
N GLU A 215 11.11 -9.88 12.30
CA GLU A 215 12.40 -10.59 12.40
C GLU A 215 13.24 -10.45 11.12
N TYR A 216 12.63 -10.35 9.94
CA TYR A 216 13.32 -10.03 8.68
C TYR A 216 13.91 -8.61 8.67
N ALA A 217 13.26 -7.64 9.31
CA ALA A 217 13.74 -6.25 9.35
C ALA A 217 14.87 -6.01 10.38
N VAL A 218 14.88 -6.76 11.47
CA VAL A 218 15.81 -6.59 12.61
C VAL A 218 17.29 -6.61 12.23
N PRO A 219 17.82 -7.53 11.38
CA PRO A 219 19.26 -7.59 11.09
C PRO A 219 19.84 -6.30 10.52
N ASP A 220 19.09 -5.56 9.73
CA ASP A 220 19.57 -4.39 9.02
C ASP A 220 19.57 -3.12 9.90
N ILE A 221 18.56 -2.95 10.74
CA ILE A 221 18.36 -1.68 11.45
C ILE A 221 18.37 -1.81 12.99
N GLY A 222 18.10 -2.99 13.53
CA GLY A 222 18.07 -3.26 14.98
C GLY A 222 16.67 -3.58 15.52
N ARG A 223 16.61 -3.99 16.81
CA ARG A 223 15.37 -4.30 17.50
C ARG A 223 14.72 -3.05 18.08
N SER A 224 13.38 -3.05 18.17
CA SER A 224 12.59 -2.00 18.80
C SER A 224 11.86 -2.54 20.03
N PRO A 225 12.15 -2.05 21.23
CA PRO A 225 11.39 -2.38 22.43
C PRO A 225 9.90 -2.06 22.30
N LEU A 226 9.53 -0.99 21.56
CA LEU A 226 8.13 -0.64 21.30
C LEU A 226 7.43 -1.71 20.48
N VAL A 227 8.05 -2.17 19.38
CA VAL A 227 7.48 -3.22 18.52
C VAL A 227 7.35 -4.53 19.29
N GLU A 228 8.38 -4.94 20.08
CA GLU A 228 8.33 -6.16 20.89
C GLU A 228 7.21 -6.09 21.94
N ARG A 229 7.02 -4.94 22.59
CA ARG A 229 5.91 -4.71 23.52
C ARG A 229 4.55 -4.77 22.80
N ALA A 230 4.43 -4.17 21.62
CA ALA A 230 3.22 -4.23 20.81
C ALA A 230 2.88 -5.67 20.39
N LEU A 231 3.86 -6.42 19.90
CA LEU A 231 3.67 -7.83 19.52
C LEU A 231 3.25 -8.70 20.71
N ALA A 232 3.84 -8.48 21.88
CA ALA A 232 3.44 -9.18 23.11
C ALA A 232 1.99 -8.84 23.50
N TRP A 233 1.61 -7.57 23.44
CA TRP A 233 0.24 -7.12 23.70
C TRP A 233 -0.76 -7.73 22.71
N LEU A 234 -0.42 -7.76 21.42
CA LEU A 234 -1.24 -8.35 20.35
C LEU A 234 -1.45 -9.85 20.56
N GLU A 235 -0.43 -10.58 21.03
CA GLU A 235 -0.54 -12.00 21.35
C GLU A 235 -1.46 -12.24 22.54
N GLU A 236 -1.30 -11.45 23.62
CA GLU A 236 -2.10 -11.56 24.85
C GLU A 236 -3.57 -11.20 24.61
N ASN A 237 -3.85 -10.25 23.72
CA ASN A 237 -5.19 -9.72 23.44
C ASN A 237 -5.72 -10.17 22.08
N PHE A 238 -5.29 -11.33 21.57
CA PHE A 238 -5.70 -11.80 20.26
C PHE A 238 -7.23 -11.96 20.17
N PRO A 239 -7.89 -11.41 19.13
CA PRO A 239 -9.36 -11.37 19.05
C PRO A 239 -9.91 -12.70 18.49
N GLU A 240 -9.98 -13.73 19.30
CA GLU A 240 -10.38 -15.08 18.89
C GLU A 240 -11.76 -15.12 18.25
N ASP A 241 -12.73 -14.34 18.76
CA ASP A 241 -14.09 -14.30 18.23
C ASP A 241 -14.11 -13.71 16.80
N VAL A 242 -13.34 -12.64 16.57
CA VAL A 242 -13.21 -12.03 15.23
C VAL A 242 -12.44 -12.94 14.29
N ALA A 243 -11.38 -13.59 14.79
CA ALA A 243 -10.58 -14.52 14.00
C ALA A 243 -11.38 -15.75 13.53
N ALA A 244 -12.43 -16.14 14.27
CA ALA A 244 -13.34 -17.23 13.93
C ALA A 244 -14.50 -16.79 13.03
N SER A 245 -14.62 -15.49 12.70
CA SER A 245 -15.67 -14.97 11.83
C SER A 245 -15.40 -15.30 10.36
N ASP A 246 -16.39 -15.01 9.50
CA ASP A 246 -16.25 -15.17 8.05
C ASP A 246 -15.11 -14.29 7.52
N SER A 247 -14.20 -14.93 6.80
CA SER A 247 -13.09 -14.26 6.14
C SER A 247 -13.49 -13.73 4.77
N VAL A 248 -13.02 -12.55 4.46
CA VAL A 248 -13.26 -11.85 3.18
C VAL A 248 -11.95 -11.58 2.46
N LEU A 249 -12.01 -11.11 1.21
CA LEU A 249 -10.83 -10.57 0.55
C LEU A 249 -10.46 -9.25 1.19
N ILE A 250 -9.24 -9.15 1.70
CA ILE A 250 -8.63 -7.96 2.27
C ILE A 250 -7.72 -7.32 1.22
N TRP A 251 -7.88 -6.02 0.99
CA TRP A 251 -6.97 -5.26 0.14
C TRP A 251 -5.60 -5.07 0.81
N GLY A 252 -5.59 -4.84 2.12
CA GLY A 252 -4.41 -4.81 2.99
C GLY A 252 -3.79 -3.43 3.18
N ASP A 253 -3.46 -2.67 2.13
CA ASP A 253 -3.03 -1.26 2.26
C ASP A 253 -4.18 -0.31 1.87
N SER A 254 -5.31 -0.46 2.54
CA SER A 254 -6.59 0.19 2.29
C SER A 254 -6.62 1.66 2.74
N ARG A 255 -5.79 2.51 2.16
CA ARG A 255 -5.70 3.94 2.44
C ARG A 255 -5.97 4.79 1.20
N ILE A 256 -6.47 6.00 1.41
CA ILE A 256 -6.83 6.91 0.30
C ILE A 256 -5.64 7.31 -0.57
N GLY A 257 -4.41 7.22 -0.05
CA GLY A 257 -3.18 7.41 -0.81
C GLY A 257 -2.90 6.33 -1.86
N ASN A 258 -3.62 5.20 -1.81
CA ASN A 258 -3.53 4.11 -2.79
C ASN A 258 -4.74 4.06 -3.74
N VAL A 259 -5.50 5.14 -3.82
CA VAL A 259 -6.63 5.27 -4.74
C VAL A 259 -6.42 6.49 -5.65
N LEU A 260 -6.59 6.28 -6.95
CA LEU A 260 -6.76 7.38 -7.89
C LEU A 260 -8.21 7.83 -7.85
N TYR A 261 -8.43 9.13 -7.78
CA TYR A 261 -9.76 9.73 -7.77
C TYR A 261 -9.98 10.59 -9.00
N ASP A 262 -11.16 10.47 -9.57
CA ASP A 262 -11.73 11.44 -10.48
C ASP A 262 -12.97 12.05 -9.81
N ASN A 263 -12.96 13.38 -9.66
CA ASN A 263 -14.04 14.11 -9.03
C ASN A 263 -14.49 13.52 -7.67
N PHE A 264 -13.52 13.19 -6.77
CA PHE A 264 -13.71 12.61 -5.43
C PHE A 264 -14.29 11.19 -5.40
N ARG A 265 -14.32 10.49 -6.53
CA ARG A 265 -14.71 9.08 -6.60
C ARG A 265 -13.55 8.22 -7.08
N PRO A 266 -13.38 7.00 -6.56
CA PRO A 266 -12.35 6.09 -7.00
C PRO A 266 -12.41 5.85 -8.51
N SER A 267 -11.29 6.10 -9.20
CA SER A 267 -11.08 5.74 -10.61
C SER A 267 -10.13 4.56 -10.77
N ALA A 268 -9.24 4.32 -9.77
CA ALA A 268 -8.47 3.09 -9.68
C ALA A 268 -8.03 2.81 -8.25
N VAL A 269 -8.16 1.57 -7.81
CA VAL A 269 -7.62 1.04 -6.55
C VAL A 269 -6.29 0.36 -6.84
N LEU A 270 -5.24 0.80 -6.16
CA LEU A 270 -3.85 0.43 -6.40
C LEU A 270 -3.26 -0.32 -5.21
N ASP A 271 -2.06 -0.83 -5.38
CA ASP A 271 -1.19 -1.39 -4.35
C ASP A 271 -1.78 -2.58 -3.58
N TRP A 272 -1.90 -3.70 -4.31
CA TRP A 272 -2.46 -4.95 -3.82
C TRP A 272 -1.41 -5.90 -3.21
N GLU A 273 -0.23 -5.37 -2.85
CA GLU A 273 0.90 -6.20 -2.39
C GLU A 273 0.69 -6.82 -1.00
N MET A 274 -0.22 -6.25 -0.20
CA MET A 274 -0.61 -6.76 1.11
C MET A 274 -1.98 -7.47 1.07
N ALA A 275 -2.51 -7.75 -0.12
CA ALA A 275 -3.79 -8.44 -0.23
C ALA A 275 -3.74 -9.83 0.43
N THR A 276 -4.77 -10.16 1.19
CA THR A 276 -4.87 -11.42 1.94
C THR A 276 -6.32 -11.84 2.14
N ILE A 277 -6.53 -12.95 2.83
CA ILE A 277 -7.82 -13.38 3.36
C ILE A 277 -7.84 -13.17 4.85
N GLY A 278 -8.89 -12.54 5.37
CA GLY A 278 -8.99 -12.27 6.80
C GLY A 278 -10.31 -11.62 7.21
N PRO A 279 -10.42 -11.23 8.48
CA PRO A 279 -11.58 -10.48 8.96
C PRO A 279 -11.57 -9.04 8.39
N ARG A 280 -12.76 -8.55 8.10
CA ARG A 280 -13.01 -7.20 7.51
C ARG A 280 -12.44 -6.04 8.31
N GLU A 281 -12.23 -6.26 9.60
CA GLU A 281 -11.61 -5.30 10.51
C GLU A 281 -10.20 -4.90 10.07
N LEU A 282 -9.45 -5.78 9.39
CA LEU A 282 -8.12 -5.45 8.87
C LEU A 282 -8.15 -4.23 7.94
N ASP A 283 -9.03 -4.22 6.95
CA ASP A 283 -9.14 -3.10 6.00
C ASP A 283 -9.81 -1.87 6.62
N VAL A 284 -10.90 -2.07 7.37
CA VAL A 284 -11.64 -0.93 7.93
C VAL A 284 -10.81 -0.21 9.00
N SER A 285 -10.05 -0.95 9.80
CA SER A 285 -9.14 -0.32 10.75
C SER A 285 -7.98 0.39 10.07
N TRP A 286 -7.47 -0.17 8.97
CA TRP A 286 -6.32 0.40 8.26
C TRP A 286 -6.61 1.80 7.71
N ILE A 287 -7.75 2.00 7.03
CA ILE A 287 -8.12 3.31 6.49
C ILE A 287 -8.27 4.37 7.59
N ILE A 288 -8.82 3.99 8.74
CA ILE A 288 -8.97 4.86 9.90
C ILE A 288 -7.59 5.16 10.51
N PHE A 289 -6.79 4.11 10.77
CA PHE A 289 -5.47 4.24 11.38
C PHE A 289 -4.52 5.09 10.56
N ALA A 290 -4.48 4.93 9.24
CA ALA A 290 -3.67 5.75 8.36
C ALA A 290 -4.00 7.24 8.50
N HIS A 291 -5.30 7.57 8.58
CA HIS A 291 -5.73 8.95 8.84
C HIS A 291 -5.35 9.43 10.24
N MET A 292 -5.51 8.59 11.28
CA MET A 292 -5.09 8.92 12.65
C MET A 292 -3.61 9.30 12.70
N VAL A 293 -2.74 8.55 12.03
CA VAL A 293 -1.31 8.87 11.95
C VAL A 293 -1.08 10.23 11.29
N PHE A 294 -1.70 10.49 10.15
CA PHE A 294 -1.52 11.76 9.44
C PHE A 294 -2.11 12.94 10.21
N GLN A 295 -3.21 12.73 10.92
CA GLN A 295 -3.80 13.74 11.80
C GLN A 295 -2.88 14.04 13.00
N GLU A 296 -2.26 13.04 13.60
CA GLU A 296 -1.27 13.19 14.66
C GLU A 296 -0.06 14.00 14.18
N LEU A 297 0.45 13.69 12.99
CA LEU A 297 1.57 14.43 12.38
C LEU A 297 1.21 15.89 12.10
N ALA A 298 0.01 16.17 11.63
CA ALA A 298 -0.48 17.55 11.48
C ALA A 298 -0.51 18.29 12.83
N GLY A 299 -1.02 17.64 13.88
CA GLY A 299 -1.03 18.17 15.24
C GLY A 299 0.37 18.46 15.78
N MET A 300 1.33 17.56 15.57
CA MET A 300 2.74 17.76 15.95
C MET A 300 3.37 18.95 15.22
N ALA A 301 2.96 19.22 13.98
CA ALA A 301 3.36 20.38 13.19
C ALA A 301 2.58 21.67 13.55
N GLY A 302 1.65 21.62 14.52
CA GLY A 302 0.80 22.76 14.89
C GLY A 302 -0.27 23.11 13.85
N LEU A 303 -0.62 22.15 12.97
CA LEU A 303 -1.63 22.31 11.93
C LEU A 303 -2.98 21.74 12.40
N PRO A 304 -4.12 22.25 11.89
CA PRO A 304 -5.44 21.77 12.29
C PRO A 304 -5.75 20.36 11.79
N GLY A 305 -5.12 19.93 10.70
CA GLY A 305 -5.44 18.67 10.03
C GLY A 305 -6.85 18.67 9.44
N LEU A 306 -7.41 17.45 9.33
CA LEU A 306 -8.77 17.19 8.83
C LEU A 306 -9.57 16.36 9.87
N PRO A 307 -9.89 16.94 11.06
CA PRO A 307 -10.45 16.18 12.18
C PRO A 307 -11.89 15.67 11.94
N ASP A 308 -12.57 16.17 10.91
CA ASP A 308 -13.94 15.78 10.54
C ASP A 308 -14.00 14.74 9.41
N VAL A 309 -12.84 14.19 9.00
CA VAL A 309 -12.72 13.18 7.94
C VAL A 309 -12.19 11.89 8.52
N MET A 310 -12.60 10.74 8.00
CA MET A 310 -12.16 9.39 8.39
C MET A 310 -12.30 9.10 9.89
N ARG A 311 -13.23 9.75 10.59
CA ARG A 311 -13.50 9.42 11.99
C ARG A 311 -14.03 7.99 12.07
N GLU A 312 -13.64 7.27 13.11
CA GLU A 312 -14.05 5.88 13.31
C GLU A 312 -15.58 5.73 13.26
N GLU A 313 -16.32 6.61 13.95
CA GLU A 313 -17.78 6.55 13.98
C GLU A 313 -18.42 6.74 12.59
N ASP A 314 -17.87 7.61 11.74
CA ASP A 314 -18.39 7.87 10.40
C ASP A 314 -18.09 6.71 9.46
N VAL A 315 -16.84 6.23 9.45
CA VAL A 315 -16.42 5.07 8.61
C VAL A 315 -17.21 3.82 8.99
N ARG A 316 -17.37 3.53 10.28
CA ARG A 316 -18.19 2.40 10.77
C ARG A 316 -19.66 2.52 10.39
N ALA A 317 -20.22 3.73 10.46
CA ALA A 317 -21.61 3.98 10.10
C ALA A 317 -21.83 3.73 8.60
N THR A 318 -20.98 4.30 7.72
CA THR A 318 -21.04 4.08 6.28
C THR A 318 -20.83 2.60 5.92
N TYR A 319 -19.84 1.93 6.53
CA TYR A 319 -19.58 0.52 6.29
C TYR A 319 -20.77 -0.37 6.69
N ARG A 320 -21.37 -0.11 7.86
CA ARG A 320 -22.56 -0.83 8.32
C ARG A 320 -23.77 -0.58 7.42
N GLU A 321 -23.98 0.65 6.96
CA GLU A 321 -25.07 0.97 6.02
C GLU A 321 -24.96 0.17 4.72
N LEU A 322 -23.73 0.05 4.19
CA LEU A 322 -23.46 -0.64 2.94
C LEU A 322 -23.52 -2.17 3.05
N THR A 323 -23.10 -2.73 4.18
CA THR A 323 -22.89 -4.18 4.32
C THR A 323 -23.86 -4.85 5.28
N GLY A 324 -24.48 -4.11 6.18
CA GLY A 324 -25.25 -4.65 7.31
C GLY A 324 -24.37 -5.28 8.41
N ALA A 325 -23.04 -5.25 8.28
CA ALA A 325 -22.15 -5.87 9.24
C ALA A 325 -21.78 -4.91 10.37
N GLU A 326 -21.78 -5.44 11.60
CA GLU A 326 -21.24 -4.74 12.76
C GLU A 326 -19.76 -5.12 12.94
N LEU A 327 -18.92 -4.11 13.17
CA LEU A 327 -17.51 -4.30 13.48
C LEU A 327 -17.30 -4.41 14.99
N GLY A 328 -16.39 -5.28 15.41
CA GLY A 328 -15.95 -5.37 16.81
C GLY A 328 -15.11 -4.19 17.27
N ASP A 329 -14.40 -4.36 18.37
CA ASP A 329 -13.38 -3.40 18.81
C ASP A 329 -12.20 -3.40 17.82
N LEU A 330 -11.85 -2.21 17.32
CA LEU A 330 -10.77 -2.04 16.33
C LEU A 330 -9.40 -1.80 16.96
N ARG A 331 -9.29 -1.68 18.28
CA ARG A 331 -8.03 -1.36 18.96
C ARG A 331 -6.92 -2.35 18.66
N TRP A 332 -7.22 -3.64 18.67
CA TRP A 332 -6.24 -4.68 18.31
C TRP A 332 -5.69 -4.44 16.89
N PHE A 333 -6.58 -4.12 15.97
CA PHE A 333 -6.23 -3.89 14.56
C PHE A 333 -5.45 -2.58 14.37
N TYR A 334 -5.70 -1.55 15.18
CA TYR A 334 -4.89 -0.32 15.16
C TYR A 334 -3.45 -0.56 15.63
N ILE A 335 -3.28 -1.33 16.72
CA ILE A 335 -1.94 -1.70 17.21
C ILE A 335 -1.22 -2.58 16.17
N TYR A 336 -1.96 -3.53 15.57
CA TYR A 336 -1.47 -4.37 14.49
C TYR A 336 -0.98 -3.53 13.30
N SER A 337 -1.78 -2.59 12.82
CA SER A 337 -1.44 -1.63 11.76
C SER A 337 -0.21 -0.80 12.13
N GLY A 338 -0.12 -0.35 13.38
CA GLY A 338 1.04 0.39 13.89
C GLY A 338 2.34 -0.42 13.83
N VAL A 339 2.30 -1.72 14.11
CA VAL A 339 3.48 -2.60 13.98
C VAL A 339 3.86 -2.77 12.50
N ILE A 340 2.91 -2.93 11.60
CA ILE A 340 3.19 -2.98 10.14
C ILE A 340 3.91 -1.69 9.69
N TRP A 341 3.42 -0.52 10.11
CA TRP A 341 4.08 0.75 9.78
C TRP A 341 5.50 0.81 10.35
N CYS A 342 5.76 0.27 11.56
CA CYS A 342 7.12 0.14 12.07
C CYS A 342 8.00 -0.71 11.15
N CYS A 343 7.52 -1.86 10.69
CA CYS A 343 8.26 -2.73 9.76
C CYS A 343 8.57 -2.02 8.44
N VAL A 344 7.60 -1.29 7.87
CA VAL A 344 7.80 -0.48 6.66
C VAL A 344 8.90 0.57 6.88
N PHE A 345 8.85 1.32 8.00
CA PHE A 345 9.88 2.33 8.30
C PHE A 345 11.25 1.71 8.58
N MET A 346 11.32 0.56 9.22
CA MET A 346 12.58 -0.18 9.41
C MET A 346 13.20 -0.54 8.05
N ARG A 347 12.41 -1.10 7.13
CA ARG A 347 12.90 -1.54 5.81
C ARG A 347 13.24 -0.37 4.89
N THR A 348 12.40 0.65 4.82
CA THR A 348 12.70 1.86 4.03
C THR A 348 13.86 2.63 4.59
N GLY A 349 14.02 2.68 5.92
CA GLY A 349 15.18 3.27 6.57
C GLY A 349 16.46 2.48 6.33
N ALA A 350 16.43 1.14 6.41
CA ALA A 350 17.56 0.29 6.06
C ALA A 350 18.00 0.51 4.60
N ARG A 351 17.06 0.70 3.67
CA ARG A 351 17.36 1.05 2.27
C ARG A 351 18.06 2.40 2.16
N ARG A 352 17.58 3.44 2.85
CA ARG A 352 18.24 4.75 2.86
C ARG A 352 19.67 4.68 3.39
N VAL A 353 19.91 3.87 4.42
CA VAL A 353 21.27 3.61 4.94
C VAL A 353 22.11 2.88 3.88
N HIS A 354 21.56 1.87 3.23
CA HIS A 354 22.25 1.10 2.17
C HIS A 354 22.72 1.99 1.00
N PHE A 355 21.88 2.90 0.53
CA PHE A 355 22.22 3.83 -0.53
C PHE A 355 23.01 5.06 -0.05
N GLY A 356 23.36 5.14 1.24
CA GLY A 356 24.15 6.23 1.80
C GLY A 356 23.42 7.57 1.91
N GLU A 357 22.09 7.55 1.90
CA GLU A 357 21.25 8.75 2.02
C GLU A 357 21.12 9.22 3.46
N THR A 358 21.29 8.32 4.41
CA THR A 358 21.27 8.62 5.85
C THR A 358 22.19 7.66 6.61
N GLU A 359 22.59 8.05 7.81
CA GLU A 359 23.30 7.15 8.73
C GLU A 359 22.33 6.22 9.45
N LYS A 360 22.83 5.04 9.86
CA LYS A 360 22.04 4.12 10.69
C LYS A 360 21.76 4.80 12.03
N PRO A 361 20.49 4.88 12.47
CA PRO A 361 20.17 5.51 13.75
C PRO A 361 20.63 4.65 14.93
N ASP A 362 21.05 5.29 16.02
CA ASP A 362 21.36 4.61 17.28
C ASP A 362 20.12 4.01 17.93
N ASP A 363 18.97 4.66 17.76
CA ASP A 363 17.65 4.20 18.21
C ASP A 363 16.71 4.09 17.00
N VAL A 364 16.30 2.86 16.67
CA VAL A 364 15.39 2.57 15.56
C VAL A 364 14.03 3.25 15.73
N GLU A 365 13.58 3.51 16.96
CA GLU A 365 12.27 4.13 17.22
C GLU A 365 12.20 5.59 16.77
N THR A 366 13.34 6.25 16.55
CA THR A 366 13.39 7.62 15.97
C THR A 366 12.86 7.66 14.54
N MET A 367 12.76 6.53 13.87
CA MET A 367 12.18 6.42 12.53
C MET A 367 10.64 6.31 12.55
N PHE A 368 10.04 6.05 13.71
CA PHE A 368 8.61 5.77 13.82
C PHE A 368 7.84 7.03 14.15
N TYR A 369 7.47 7.83 13.16
CA TYR A 369 6.75 9.09 13.36
C TYR A 369 5.42 8.90 14.12
N HIS A 370 4.81 7.71 14.04
CA HIS A 370 3.57 7.33 14.75
C HIS A 370 3.80 6.66 16.12
N ALA A 371 5.04 6.58 16.61
CA ALA A 371 5.34 5.94 17.89
C ALA A 371 4.54 6.51 19.08
N PRO A 372 4.26 7.83 19.19
CA PRO A 372 3.42 8.35 20.27
C PRO A 372 1.99 7.78 20.22
N LEU A 373 1.39 7.67 19.03
CA LEU A 373 0.07 7.06 18.84
C LEU A 373 0.09 5.58 19.25
N LEU A 374 1.07 4.81 18.76
CA LEU A 374 1.18 3.39 19.07
C LEU A 374 1.36 3.14 20.58
N ARG A 375 2.20 3.94 21.26
CA ARG A 375 2.35 3.84 22.74
C ARG A 375 1.03 4.10 23.45
N ARG A 376 0.30 5.14 23.07
CA ARG A 376 -1.02 5.49 23.65
C ARG A 376 -2.02 4.34 23.45
N LEU A 377 -2.11 3.78 22.24
CA LEU A 377 -3.00 2.65 21.95
C LEU A 377 -2.69 1.40 22.79
N ILE A 378 -1.42 1.13 23.11
CA ILE A 378 -1.03 0.01 23.98
C ILE A 378 -1.38 0.29 25.46
N GLU A 379 -1.30 1.54 25.92
CA GLU A 379 -1.45 1.94 27.31
C GLU A 379 -2.90 2.20 27.73
N GLU A 380 -3.77 2.55 26.80
CA GLU A 380 -5.20 2.73 27.06
C GLU A 380 -5.83 1.38 27.44
N SER A 381 -6.25 1.26 28.72
CA SER A 381 -6.81 0.01 29.31
C SER A 381 -8.34 0.04 29.26
#